data_5bb0cd8b572ef3be204bdc535dfe442a
#
_entry.id   5bb0cd8b572ef3be204bdc535dfe442a
#
_cell.length_a   1.000
_cell.length_b   1.000
_cell.length_c   1.000
_cell.angle_alpha   90.00
_cell.angle_beta   90.00
_cell.angle_gamma   90.00
#
_symmetry.space_group_name_H-M   'P 1'
#
loop_
_entity.id
_entity.type
_entity.pdbx_description
1 polymer ?
#
loop_
_entity_poly.entity_id
_entity_poly.type
_entity_poly.pdbx_seq_one_letter_code
_entity_poly.pdbx_strand_id
1 'polypeptide(L)'
;MRLIAYMKPYAHWVIFALLLVLGLTAFDLYRPMLVGDAIDTFGANGDYDVIIATAIKYAVVLALSFAFNVAQTWILQKTGQNIILQMRKDLYRHIQSLGSRYFDITPVGKLVTRVTNDVEALNEMYSGILVQLFRNIVKIVGLVGVMLVLDVRLAAISFVLMPLVIGLTVLCQKIARNIYRLYRTRLTDINTFLSEHLSGMKIIQIFGRQERKFEEFHDKNTKLYKAFYREMLMYAVFRPLIYILSILSLMIVLWFGSRNVFDEIISVGTLYIFSNYIRSFFDPIQELAEQFSTLQSSIASAEKIFTVMDEDEFIPEVENPKQPDKITGKIEFDHVWFAYDGENYVLKDVSFVINPGEKVAFVGATGAGKSSILNLIGRYYDIQKGHIYIDGIDIRQLSKKQLRSAIGQMQQDVFIFEGDVAYNIRLNDNDITDEQVKEAAEYVNASHFIEKLPQGYHEPVTERGATFSAGERQLLSFARTLAHNPSILVMDEATANIDTETEILIQEALEKLMDGRTTIMVAHRLSTIQHADCIMVMHKGRICERGTHRELLEQDGIYRKLYELQIS
;
A
#
# COMPACT_ATOMS: atom_id res chain seq x y z
N MET A 1 14.97 10.52 -11.22
CA MET A 1 15.04 9.96 -12.59
C MET A 1 13.94 8.90 -12.85
N ARG A 2 13.66 7.97 -11.94
CA ARG A 2 12.62 6.91 -12.14
C ARG A 2 11.21 7.46 -12.36
N LEU A 3 10.80 8.50 -11.63
CA LEU A 3 9.48 9.13 -11.85
C LEU A 3 9.28 9.61 -13.29
N ILE A 4 10.34 10.17 -13.90
CA ILE A 4 10.33 10.63 -15.28
C ILE A 4 10.23 9.43 -16.26
N ALA A 5 10.79 8.28 -15.90
CA ALA A 5 10.71 7.09 -16.73
C ALA A 5 9.26 6.62 -16.94
N TYR A 6 8.39 6.71 -15.90
CA TYR A 6 6.97 6.41 -16.03
C TYR A 6 6.20 7.43 -16.88
N MET A 7 6.68 8.68 -16.97
CA MET A 7 6.09 9.70 -17.86
C MET A 7 6.50 9.53 -19.32
N LYS A 8 7.66 8.91 -19.59
CA LYS A 8 8.26 8.82 -20.92
C LYS A 8 7.31 8.30 -22.02
N PRO A 9 6.52 7.23 -21.80
CA PRO A 9 5.56 6.75 -22.80
C PRO A 9 4.46 7.75 -23.14
N TYR A 10 4.15 8.66 -22.23
CA TYR A 10 3.08 9.65 -22.32
C TYR A 10 3.59 11.07 -22.58
N ALA A 11 4.89 11.24 -22.88
CA ALA A 11 5.53 12.55 -23.02
C ALA A 11 4.83 13.46 -24.06
N HIS A 12 4.36 12.90 -25.16
CA HIS A 12 3.62 13.65 -26.21
C HIS A 12 2.30 14.24 -25.69
N TRP A 13 1.56 13.52 -24.82
CA TRP A 13 0.34 14.03 -24.19
C TRP A 13 0.65 15.12 -23.16
N VAL A 14 1.74 14.96 -22.39
CA VAL A 14 2.17 15.97 -21.42
C VAL A 14 2.61 17.25 -22.15
N ILE A 15 3.40 17.14 -23.22
CA ILE A 15 3.81 18.29 -24.03
C ILE A 15 2.57 18.99 -24.62
N PHE A 16 1.62 18.24 -25.16
CA PHE A 16 0.39 18.81 -25.70
C PHE A 16 -0.43 19.54 -24.60
N ALA A 17 -0.54 18.97 -23.40
CA ALA A 17 -1.18 19.63 -22.28
C ALA A 17 -0.46 20.93 -21.86
N LEU A 18 0.87 20.96 -21.89
CA LEU A 18 1.65 22.16 -21.62
C LEU A 18 1.43 23.26 -22.70
N LEU A 19 1.29 22.88 -23.96
CA LEU A 19 0.93 23.82 -25.03
C LEU A 19 -0.48 24.40 -24.81
N LEU A 20 -1.45 23.58 -24.37
CA LEU A 20 -2.77 24.07 -24.02
C LEU A 20 -2.72 25.05 -22.83
N VAL A 21 -1.85 24.81 -21.85
CA VAL A 21 -1.61 25.73 -20.72
C VAL A 21 -1.05 27.06 -21.17
N LEU A 22 -0.12 27.04 -22.13
CA LEU A 22 0.41 28.29 -22.74
C LEU A 22 -0.71 29.07 -23.42
N GLY A 23 -1.57 28.38 -24.21
CA GLY A 23 -2.73 29.01 -24.84
C GLY A 23 -3.71 29.59 -23.81
N LEU A 24 -4.01 28.82 -22.75
CA LEU A 24 -4.87 29.30 -21.64
C LEU A 24 -4.30 30.55 -20.97
N THR A 25 -2.99 30.55 -20.69
CA THR A 25 -2.34 31.71 -20.08
C THR A 25 -2.35 32.91 -21.03
N ALA A 26 -2.15 32.71 -22.33
CA ALA A 26 -2.28 33.78 -23.32
C ALA A 26 -3.70 34.36 -23.35
N PHE A 27 -4.74 33.53 -23.30
CA PHE A 27 -6.13 33.99 -23.19
C PHE A 27 -6.40 34.73 -21.87
N ASP A 28 -5.86 34.26 -20.74
CA ASP A 28 -5.99 34.92 -19.44
C ASP A 28 -5.37 36.34 -19.45
N LEU A 29 -4.23 36.50 -20.14
CA LEU A 29 -3.58 37.82 -20.31
C LEU A 29 -4.30 38.69 -21.34
N TYR A 30 -4.84 38.12 -22.39
CA TYR A 30 -5.49 38.87 -23.47
C TYR A 30 -6.86 39.45 -23.08
N ARG A 31 -7.61 38.79 -22.19
CA ARG A 31 -8.96 39.24 -21.78
C ARG A 31 -8.99 40.65 -21.19
N PRO A 32 -8.13 41.04 -20.23
CA PRO A 32 -8.10 42.43 -19.73
C PRO A 32 -7.69 43.45 -20.82
N MET A 33 -6.83 43.03 -21.77
CA MET A 33 -6.42 43.93 -22.88
C MET A 33 -7.61 44.24 -23.79
N LEU A 34 -8.41 43.24 -24.17
CA LEU A 34 -9.63 43.44 -24.96
C LEU A 34 -10.59 44.47 -24.33
N VAL A 35 -10.75 44.36 -23.01
CA VAL A 35 -11.63 45.30 -22.28
C VAL A 35 -11.01 46.69 -22.19
N GLY A 36 -9.70 46.78 -21.94
CA GLY A 36 -8.95 48.05 -21.92
C GLY A 36 -9.04 48.79 -23.26
N ASP A 37 -8.78 48.09 -24.37
CA ASP A 37 -8.89 48.65 -25.72
C ASP A 37 -10.32 49.14 -26.03
N ALA A 38 -11.35 48.41 -25.57
CA ALA A 38 -12.74 48.80 -25.73
C ALA A 38 -13.06 50.07 -24.92
N ILE A 39 -12.53 50.22 -23.70
CA ILE A 39 -12.69 51.40 -22.88
C ILE A 39 -12.11 52.65 -23.58
N ASP A 40 -10.89 52.49 -24.11
CA ASP A 40 -10.21 53.60 -24.79
C ASP A 40 -10.88 54.01 -26.08
N THR A 41 -11.29 53.05 -26.92
CA THR A 41 -11.95 53.34 -28.19
C THR A 41 -13.35 53.90 -28.02
N PHE A 42 -14.13 53.37 -27.04
CA PHE A 42 -15.45 53.93 -26.71
C PHE A 42 -15.36 55.34 -26.10
N GLY A 43 -14.39 55.55 -25.21
CA GLY A 43 -14.15 56.86 -24.63
C GLY A 43 -13.77 57.94 -25.64
N ALA A 44 -13.08 57.56 -26.73
CA ALA A 44 -12.71 58.46 -27.81
C ALA A 44 -13.84 58.73 -28.80
N ASN A 45 -14.61 57.73 -29.20
CA ASN A 45 -15.51 57.81 -30.33
C ASN A 45 -17.04 57.71 -29.97
N GLY A 46 -17.37 57.21 -28.76
CA GLY A 46 -18.76 56.99 -28.32
C GLY A 46 -19.50 55.90 -29.10
N ASP A 47 -18.79 55.02 -29.81
CA ASP A 47 -19.35 54.02 -30.71
C ASP A 47 -19.72 52.73 -30.02
N TYR A 48 -21.03 52.40 -30.01
CA TYR A 48 -21.56 51.16 -29.39
C TYR A 48 -21.18 49.89 -30.18
N ASP A 49 -20.90 49.97 -31.46
CA ASP A 49 -20.52 48.81 -32.27
C ASP A 49 -19.19 48.21 -31.78
N VAL A 50 -18.30 49.06 -31.27
CA VAL A 50 -17.05 48.62 -30.64
C VAL A 50 -17.26 47.75 -29.41
N ILE A 51 -18.24 48.14 -28.58
CA ILE A 51 -18.59 47.38 -27.37
C ILE A 51 -19.14 46.01 -27.77
N ILE A 52 -20.05 45.97 -28.74
CA ILE A 52 -20.64 44.72 -29.24
C ILE A 52 -19.56 43.81 -29.88
N ALA A 53 -18.70 44.36 -30.70
CA ALA A 53 -17.60 43.61 -31.32
C ALA A 53 -16.64 43.05 -30.26
N THR A 54 -16.29 43.83 -29.23
CA THR A 54 -15.45 43.37 -28.10
C THR A 54 -16.13 42.31 -27.26
N ALA A 55 -17.43 42.46 -26.98
CA ALA A 55 -18.21 41.45 -26.27
C ALA A 55 -18.22 40.10 -27.01
N ILE A 56 -18.36 40.11 -28.34
CA ILE A 56 -18.29 38.91 -29.16
C ILE A 56 -16.88 38.30 -29.12
N LYS A 57 -15.82 39.11 -29.29
CA LYS A 57 -14.42 38.64 -29.17
C LYS A 57 -14.16 38.02 -27.79
N TYR A 58 -14.61 38.69 -26.75
CA TYR A 58 -14.47 38.21 -25.36
C TYR A 58 -15.19 36.87 -25.15
N ALA A 59 -16.42 36.74 -25.66
CA ALA A 59 -17.20 35.49 -25.60
C ALA A 59 -16.49 34.35 -26.35
N VAL A 60 -15.92 34.62 -27.52
CA VAL A 60 -15.13 33.63 -28.28
C VAL A 60 -13.88 33.20 -27.51
N VAL A 61 -13.12 34.14 -26.95
CA VAL A 61 -11.94 33.85 -26.12
C VAL A 61 -12.32 33.04 -24.88
N LEU A 62 -13.45 33.34 -24.27
CA LEU A 62 -13.97 32.59 -23.12
C LEU A 62 -14.36 31.16 -23.49
N ALA A 63 -15.03 30.97 -24.63
CA ALA A 63 -15.41 29.65 -25.14
C ALA A 63 -14.17 28.80 -25.49
N LEU A 64 -13.17 29.41 -26.14
CA LEU A 64 -11.88 28.76 -26.43
C LEU A 64 -11.13 28.40 -25.15
N SER A 65 -11.08 29.33 -24.18
CA SER A 65 -10.47 29.06 -22.85
C SER A 65 -11.13 27.88 -22.15
N PHE A 66 -12.47 27.83 -22.19
CA PHE A 66 -13.21 26.70 -21.63
C PHE A 66 -12.87 25.38 -22.32
N ALA A 67 -12.87 25.34 -23.67
CA ALA A 67 -12.53 24.15 -24.43
C ALA A 67 -11.10 23.67 -24.14
N PHE A 68 -10.13 24.60 -24.09
CA PHE A 68 -8.73 24.29 -23.78
C PHE A 68 -8.57 23.76 -22.35
N ASN A 69 -9.28 24.36 -21.38
CA ASN A 69 -9.24 23.92 -20.00
C ASN A 69 -9.80 22.49 -19.83
N VAL A 70 -10.94 22.20 -20.47
CA VAL A 70 -11.55 20.85 -20.45
C VAL A 70 -10.60 19.84 -21.12
N ALA A 71 -10.07 20.16 -22.29
CA ALA A 71 -9.14 19.28 -23.00
C ALA A 71 -7.87 19.00 -22.19
N GLN A 72 -7.25 20.05 -21.65
CA GLN A 72 -6.06 19.95 -20.82
C GLN A 72 -6.31 19.08 -19.57
N THR A 73 -7.39 19.35 -18.85
CA THR A 73 -7.73 18.61 -17.63
C THR A 73 -7.98 17.13 -17.94
N TRP A 74 -8.74 16.84 -19.00
CA TRP A 74 -9.02 15.46 -19.41
C TRP A 74 -7.75 14.70 -19.79
N ILE A 75 -6.87 15.32 -20.60
CA ILE A 75 -5.59 14.71 -21.02
C ILE A 75 -4.72 14.38 -19.80
N LEU A 76 -4.58 15.33 -18.87
CA LEU A 76 -3.75 15.13 -17.69
C LEU A 76 -4.29 14.07 -16.76
N GLN A 77 -5.60 14.08 -16.49
CA GLN A 77 -6.25 13.07 -15.67
C GLN A 77 -6.10 11.67 -16.27
N LYS A 78 -6.36 11.53 -17.57
CA LYS A 78 -6.19 10.25 -18.27
C LYS A 78 -4.73 9.78 -18.24
N THR A 79 -3.79 10.68 -18.48
CA THR A 79 -2.36 10.37 -18.47
C THR A 79 -1.88 9.99 -17.08
N GLY A 80 -2.26 10.78 -16.06
CA GLY A 80 -1.95 10.50 -14.66
C GLY A 80 -2.47 9.12 -14.23
N GLN A 81 -3.74 8.82 -14.50
CA GLN A 81 -4.34 7.53 -14.16
C GLN A 81 -3.65 6.34 -14.86
N ASN A 82 -3.22 6.49 -16.12
CA ASN A 82 -2.50 5.43 -16.81
C ASN A 82 -1.11 5.19 -16.21
N ILE A 83 -0.39 6.25 -15.82
CA ILE A 83 0.90 6.14 -15.13
C ILE A 83 0.72 5.41 -13.79
N ILE A 84 -0.29 5.79 -13.02
CA ILE A 84 -0.60 5.20 -11.72
C ILE A 84 -1.02 3.74 -11.85
N LEU A 85 -1.84 3.41 -12.84
CA LEU A 85 -2.22 2.02 -13.13
C LEU A 85 -0.99 1.14 -13.38
N GLN A 86 -0.05 1.63 -14.20
CA GLN A 86 1.18 0.90 -14.49
C GLN A 86 2.05 0.76 -13.24
N MET A 87 2.27 1.85 -12.51
CA MET A 87 3.08 1.83 -11.29
C MET A 87 2.50 0.90 -10.22
N ARG A 88 1.16 0.90 -10.04
CA ARG A 88 0.48 0.02 -9.09
C ARG A 88 0.63 -1.46 -9.48
N LYS A 89 0.53 -1.77 -10.79
CA LYS A 89 0.77 -3.12 -11.31
C LYS A 89 2.21 -3.57 -11.07
N ASP A 90 3.19 -2.73 -11.37
CA ASP A 90 4.61 -3.05 -11.21
C ASP A 90 4.96 -3.24 -9.73
N LEU A 91 4.48 -2.33 -8.87
CA LEU A 91 4.69 -2.43 -7.41
C LEU A 91 4.05 -3.71 -6.84
N TYR A 92 2.82 -4.01 -7.22
CA TYR A 92 2.12 -5.20 -6.72
C TYR A 92 2.78 -6.50 -7.21
N ARG A 93 3.17 -6.56 -8.49
CA ARG A 93 3.92 -7.70 -9.04
C ARG A 93 5.24 -7.90 -8.30
N HIS A 94 5.95 -6.81 -8.04
CA HIS A 94 7.19 -6.85 -7.29
C HIS A 94 6.98 -7.36 -5.85
N ILE A 95 5.99 -6.84 -5.13
CA ILE A 95 5.64 -7.32 -3.79
C ILE A 95 5.34 -8.81 -3.80
N GLN A 96 4.58 -9.32 -4.79
CA GLN A 96 4.28 -10.75 -4.90
C GLN A 96 5.51 -11.62 -5.16
N SER A 97 6.58 -11.07 -5.73
CA SER A 97 7.82 -11.80 -6.01
C SER A 97 8.77 -11.87 -4.82
N LEU A 98 8.58 -11.05 -3.78
CA LEU A 98 9.43 -11.02 -2.59
C LEU A 98 9.34 -12.31 -1.76
N GLY A 99 10.42 -12.64 -1.08
CA GLY A 99 10.52 -13.82 -0.22
C GLY A 99 9.73 -13.68 1.10
N SER A 100 9.46 -14.81 1.75
CA SER A 100 8.71 -14.87 3.01
C SER A 100 9.34 -14.01 4.11
N ARG A 101 10.67 -13.93 4.18
CA ARG A 101 11.40 -13.12 5.15
C ARG A 101 11.01 -11.66 5.14
N TYR A 102 10.76 -11.09 3.96
CA TYR A 102 10.31 -9.72 3.83
C TYR A 102 8.95 -9.49 4.51
N PHE A 103 8.02 -10.46 4.36
CA PHE A 103 6.68 -10.38 4.98
C PHE A 103 6.70 -10.62 6.48
N ASP A 104 7.67 -11.37 6.99
CA ASP A 104 7.82 -11.59 8.44
C ASP A 104 8.27 -10.31 9.17
N ILE A 105 9.10 -9.49 8.51
CA ILE A 105 9.65 -8.26 9.09
C ILE A 105 8.76 -7.05 8.80
N THR A 106 8.08 -7.05 7.63
CA THR A 106 7.32 -5.89 7.15
C THR A 106 5.82 -6.08 7.37
N PRO A 107 5.17 -5.25 8.21
CA PRO A 107 3.73 -5.32 8.43
C PRO A 107 2.95 -5.13 7.13
N VAL A 108 1.96 -6.00 6.86
CA VAL A 108 1.11 -5.97 5.65
C VAL A 108 0.42 -4.62 5.48
N GLY A 109 -0.07 -3.99 6.55
CA GLY A 109 -0.70 -2.66 6.51
C GLY A 109 0.22 -1.57 5.95
N LYS A 110 1.54 -1.68 6.17
CA LYS A 110 2.53 -0.77 5.55
C LYS A 110 2.56 -0.95 4.03
N LEU A 111 2.51 -2.18 3.52
CA LEU A 111 2.51 -2.49 2.09
C LEU A 111 1.21 -2.02 1.43
N VAL A 112 0.07 -2.27 2.06
CA VAL A 112 -1.24 -1.76 1.60
C VAL A 112 -1.18 -0.25 1.43
N THR A 113 -0.66 0.49 2.44
CA THR A 113 -0.52 1.95 2.35
C THR A 113 0.38 2.38 1.19
N ARG A 114 1.44 1.61 0.83
CA ARG A 114 2.28 1.91 -0.34
C ARG A 114 1.51 1.79 -1.65
N VAL A 115 0.74 0.67 -1.80
CA VAL A 115 -0.02 0.38 -3.04
C VAL A 115 -1.22 1.32 -3.22
N THR A 116 -1.80 1.82 -2.11
CA THR A 116 -2.97 2.70 -2.12
C THR A 116 -2.57 4.18 -1.98
N ASN A 117 -2.29 4.64 -0.77
CA ASN A 117 -2.17 6.06 -0.45
C ASN A 117 -0.90 6.71 -1.04
N ASP A 118 0.26 6.05 -0.96
CA ASP A 118 1.50 6.63 -1.49
C ASP A 118 1.46 6.70 -3.02
N VAL A 119 0.85 5.72 -3.69
CA VAL A 119 0.63 5.76 -5.16
C VAL A 119 -0.38 6.86 -5.51
N GLU A 120 -1.44 7.09 -4.71
CA GLU A 120 -2.39 8.17 -4.95
C GLU A 120 -1.77 9.56 -4.79
N ALA A 121 -0.84 9.74 -3.84
CA ALA A 121 -0.08 10.99 -3.72
C ALA A 121 0.76 11.30 -4.99
N LEU A 122 1.18 10.29 -5.72
CA LEU A 122 1.83 10.46 -7.03
C LEU A 122 0.84 10.79 -8.14
N ASN A 123 -0.41 10.31 -8.05
CA ASN A 123 -1.46 10.71 -8.98
C ASN A 123 -1.67 12.23 -8.95
N GLU A 124 -1.81 12.83 -7.76
CA GLU A 124 -1.93 14.28 -7.60
C GLU A 124 -0.75 15.02 -8.23
N MET A 125 0.47 14.50 -8.08
CA MET A 125 1.66 15.07 -8.67
C MET A 125 1.61 15.08 -10.21
N TYR A 126 1.29 13.94 -10.84
CA TYR A 126 1.30 13.81 -12.30
C TYR A 126 0.10 14.48 -12.97
N SER A 127 -1.09 14.40 -12.37
CA SER A 127 -2.34 14.93 -12.96
C SER A 127 -2.57 16.42 -12.69
N GLY A 128 -1.92 17.00 -11.68
CA GLY A 128 -2.19 18.37 -11.25
C GLY A 128 -0.97 19.21 -10.97
N ILE A 129 -0.17 18.85 -9.96
CA ILE A 129 0.83 19.73 -9.34
C ILE A 129 1.87 20.23 -10.35
N LEU A 130 2.46 19.33 -11.15
CA LEU A 130 3.52 19.70 -12.10
C LEU A 130 3.04 20.71 -13.13
N VAL A 131 1.82 20.52 -13.64
CA VAL A 131 1.25 21.41 -14.65
C VAL A 131 0.78 22.73 -14.05
N GLN A 132 0.23 22.71 -12.84
CA GLN A 132 -0.14 23.94 -12.13
C GLN A 132 1.09 24.77 -11.76
N LEU A 133 2.19 24.15 -11.32
CA LEU A 133 3.47 24.85 -11.13
C LEU A 133 3.93 25.52 -12.42
N PHE A 134 3.90 24.79 -13.54
CA PHE A 134 4.25 25.35 -14.85
C PHE A 134 3.32 26.51 -15.23
N ARG A 135 1.99 26.34 -15.11
CA ARG A 135 1.00 27.38 -15.38
C ARG A 135 1.24 28.64 -14.57
N ASN A 136 1.48 28.52 -13.27
CA ASN A 136 1.68 29.65 -12.39
C ASN A 136 2.99 30.39 -12.70
N ILE A 137 4.06 29.68 -13.03
CA ILE A 137 5.32 30.29 -13.46
C ILE A 137 5.12 31.06 -14.78
N VAL A 138 4.49 30.42 -15.78
CA VAL A 138 4.22 31.06 -17.08
C VAL A 138 3.31 32.27 -16.91
N LYS A 139 2.29 32.19 -16.06
CA LYS A 139 1.37 33.29 -15.78
C LYS A 139 2.09 34.48 -15.12
N ILE A 140 2.96 34.24 -14.14
CA ILE A 140 3.76 35.31 -13.51
C ILE A 140 4.68 35.97 -14.54
N VAL A 141 5.43 35.16 -15.30
CA VAL A 141 6.33 35.66 -16.33
C VAL A 141 5.56 36.45 -17.40
N GLY A 142 4.42 35.93 -17.83
CA GLY A 142 3.56 36.58 -18.80
C GLY A 142 2.99 37.91 -18.28
N LEU A 143 2.49 37.96 -17.04
CA LEU A 143 2.00 39.20 -16.39
C LEU A 143 3.11 40.25 -16.32
N VAL A 144 4.31 39.89 -15.83
CA VAL A 144 5.45 40.78 -15.76
C VAL A 144 5.83 41.28 -17.15
N GLY A 145 5.94 40.38 -18.14
CA GLY A 145 6.30 40.74 -19.52
C GLY A 145 5.32 41.71 -20.15
N VAL A 146 4.03 41.48 -20.05
CA VAL A 146 2.98 42.36 -20.61
C VAL A 146 2.98 43.72 -19.90
N MET A 147 3.06 43.74 -18.56
CA MET A 147 3.11 45.02 -17.80
C MET A 147 4.31 45.87 -18.18
N LEU A 148 5.52 45.28 -18.38
CA LEU A 148 6.69 45.99 -18.81
C LEU A 148 6.59 46.53 -20.26
N VAL A 149 5.91 45.82 -21.15
CA VAL A 149 5.68 46.26 -22.53
C VAL A 149 4.68 47.43 -22.59
N LEU A 150 3.63 47.41 -21.73
CA LEU A 150 2.63 48.47 -21.68
C LEU A 150 3.16 49.77 -21.11
N ASP A 151 3.76 49.76 -19.94
CA ASP A 151 4.40 50.93 -19.30
C ASP A 151 5.38 50.46 -18.22
N VAL A 152 6.69 50.76 -18.44
CA VAL A 152 7.76 50.33 -17.53
C VAL A 152 7.69 51.04 -16.17
N ARG A 153 7.25 52.33 -16.14
CA ARG A 153 7.20 53.12 -14.91
C ARG A 153 6.08 52.64 -13.99
N LEU A 154 4.90 52.42 -14.59
CA LEU A 154 3.74 51.90 -13.83
C LEU A 154 3.98 50.45 -13.39
N ALA A 155 4.66 49.65 -14.21
CA ALA A 155 5.09 48.30 -13.84
C ALA A 155 6.04 48.30 -12.63
N ALA A 156 7.08 49.18 -12.65
CA ALA A 156 8.00 49.31 -11.52
C ALA A 156 7.29 49.69 -10.22
N ILE A 157 6.34 50.64 -10.29
CA ILE A 157 5.52 51.05 -9.15
C ILE A 157 4.66 49.88 -8.65
N SER A 158 4.06 49.10 -9.56
CA SER A 158 3.25 47.94 -9.25
C SER A 158 4.02 46.85 -8.48
N PHE A 159 5.31 46.72 -8.78
CA PHE A 159 6.18 45.70 -8.16
C PHE A 159 6.82 46.14 -6.83
N VAL A 160 6.64 47.38 -6.37
CA VAL A 160 7.23 47.89 -5.11
C VAL A 160 6.87 47.03 -3.90
N LEU A 161 5.61 46.56 -3.80
CA LEU A 161 5.15 45.71 -2.69
C LEU A 161 5.47 44.22 -2.87
N MET A 162 5.92 43.79 -4.04
CA MET A 162 6.20 42.38 -4.34
C MET A 162 7.21 41.71 -3.41
N PRO A 163 8.37 42.33 -3.13
CA PRO A 163 9.37 41.75 -2.21
C PRO A 163 8.77 41.52 -0.81
N LEU A 164 7.91 42.44 -0.35
CA LEU A 164 7.22 42.32 0.94
C LEU A 164 6.24 41.14 0.94
N VAL A 165 5.46 41.00 -0.14
CA VAL A 165 4.49 39.89 -0.27
C VAL A 165 5.20 38.55 -0.32
N ILE A 166 6.25 38.41 -1.13
CA ILE A 166 7.06 37.21 -1.24
C ILE A 166 7.67 36.87 0.14
N GLY A 167 8.29 37.84 0.79
CA GLY A 167 8.90 37.67 2.11
C GLY A 167 7.90 37.22 3.16
N LEU A 168 6.72 37.85 3.19
CA LEU A 168 5.62 37.48 4.10
C LEU A 168 5.09 36.07 3.81
N THR A 169 4.90 35.72 2.54
CA THR A 169 4.45 34.37 2.14
C THR A 169 5.44 33.31 2.58
N VAL A 170 6.73 33.51 2.37
CA VAL A 170 7.79 32.56 2.79
C VAL A 170 7.85 32.44 4.31
N LEU A 171 7.72 33.58 5.04
CA LEU A 171 7.71 33.56 6.51
C LEU A 171 6.50 32.79 7.05
N CYS A 172 5.32 33.08 6.52
CA CYS A 172 4.08 32.40 6.93
C CYS A 172 4.13 30.90 6.64
N GLN A 173 4.67 30.49 5.49
CA GLN A 173 4.85 29.08 5.18
C GLN A 173 5.79 28.37 6.18
N LYS A 174 6.88 29.03 6.59
CA LYS A 174 7.79 28.46 7.58
C LYS A 174 7.08 28.26 8.93
N ILE A 175 6.25 29.21 9.35
CA ILE A 175 5.44 29.12 10.57
C ILE A 175 4.36 28.04 10.41
N ALA A 176 3.63 28.03 9.30
CA ALA A 176 2.59 27.05 8.99
C ALA A 176 3.12 25.62 9.04
N ARG A 177 4.29 25.36 8.49
CA ARG A 177 4.93 24.03 8.51
C ARG A 177 5.14 23.49 9.92
N ASN A 178 5.57 24.33 10.86
CA ASN A 178 5.78 23.92 12.25
C ASN A 178 4.44 23.64 12.98
N ILE A 179 3.45 24.50 12.75
CA ILE A 179 2.10 24.33 13.31
C ILE A 179 1.45 23.05 12.76
N TYR A 180 1.54 22.82 11.45
CA TYR A 180 1.01 21.63 10.79
C TYR A 180 1.67 20.34 11.28
N ARG A 181 3.01 20.34 11.51
CA ARG A 181 3.71 19.21 12.12
C ARG A 181 3.16 18.88 13.50
N LEU A 182 2.95 19.91 14.34
CA LEU A 182 2.36 19.71 15.68
C LEU A 182 0.95 19.12 15.57
N TYR A 183 0.10 19.67 14.69
CA TYR A 183 -1.25 19.15 14.44
C TYR A 183 -1.21 17.67 14.02
N ARG A 184 -0.36 17.31 13.05
CA ARG A 184 -0.19 15.93 12.60
C ARG A 184 0.27 14.98 13.70
N THR A 185 1.19 15.41 14.54
CA THR A 185 1.63 14.60 15.69
C THR A 185 0.45 14.34 16.63
N ARG A 186 -0.34 15.36 16.98
CA ARG A 186 -1.50 15.20 17.86
C ARG A 186 -2.61 14.34 17.24
N LEU A 187 -2.82 14.45 15.95
CA LEU A 187 -3.75 13.58 15.21
C LEU A 187 -3.29 12.10 15.24
N THR A 188 -2.00 11.86 15.06
CA THR A 188 -1.43 10.51 15.18
C THR A 188 -1.59 9.97 16.60
N ASP A 189 -1.34 10.79 17.65
CA ASP A 189 -1.52 10.41 19.05
C ASP A 189 -2.96 9.94 19.35
N ILE A 190 -3.97 10.62 18.77
CA ILE A 190 -5.39 10.22 18.92
C ILE A 190 -5.69 8.95 18.14
N ASN A 191 -5.25 8.84 16.89
CA ASN A 191 -5.52 7.66 16.07
C ASN A 191 -4.91 6.39 16.70
N THR A 192 -3.69 6.50 17.22
CA THR A 192 -3.04 5.40 17.96
C THR A 192 -3.85 5.03 19.20
N PHE A 193 -4.25 6.02 20.00
CA PHE A 193 -5.06 5.81 21.19
C PHE A 193 -6.39 5.12 20.86
N LEU A 194 -7.11 5.59 19.84
CA LEU A 194 -8.40 5.00 19.43
C LEU A 194 -8.21 3.57 18.93
N SER A 195 -7.22 3.31 18.09
CA SER A 195 -6.92 1.97 17.58
C SER A 195 -6.64 0.97 18.70
N GLU A 196 -5.79 1.35 19.67
CA GLU A 196 -5.44 0.50 20.81
C GLU A 196 -6.65 0.24 21.72
N HIS A 197 -7.37 1.30 22.11
CA HIS A 197 -8.44 1.20 23.08
C HIS A 197 -9.72 0.60 22.53
N LEU A 198 -10.04 0.82 21.25
CA LEU A 198 -11.17 0.16 20.60
C LEU A 198 -10.89 -1.34 20.41
N SER A 199 -9.68 -1.71 20.01
CA SER A 199 -9.27 -3.12 19.94
C SER A 199 -9.29 -3.79 21.32
N GLY A 200 -8.90 -3.07 22.37
CA GLY A 200 -8.91 -3.53 23.76
C GLY A 200 -10.19 -3.25 24.54
N MET A 201 -11.30 -2.85 23.88
CA MET A 201 -12.52 -2.38 24.56
C MET A 201 -13.09 -3.39 25.56
N LYS A 202 -13.08 -4.67 25.21
CA LYS A 202 -13.54 -5.76 26.10
C LYS A 202 -12.77 -5.77 27.44
N ILE A 203 -11.47 -5.54 27.41
CA ILE A 203 -10.63 -5.50 28.61
C ILE A 203 -10.98 -4.27 29.44
N ILE A 204 -11.15 -3.09 28.80
CA ILE A 204 -11.52 -1.84 29.49
C ILE A 204 -12.85 -2.00 30.22
N GLN A 205 -13.83 -2.67 29.57
CA GLN A 205 -15.14 -2.92 30.16
C GLN A 205 -15.08 -3.92 31.32
N ILE A 206 -14.35 -5.04 31.17
CA ILE A 206 -14.19 -6.05 32.23
C ILE A 206 -13.58 -5.43 33.51
N PHE A 207 -12.60 -4.52 33.36
CA PHE A 207 -11.95 -3.87 34.49
C PHE A 207 -12.64 -2.57 34.94
N GLY A 208 -13.77 -2.18 34.36
CA GLY A 208 -14.53 -0.97 34.73
C GLY A 208 -13.74 0.33 34.60
N ARG A 209 -12.85 0.44 33.57
CA ARG A 209 -11.94 1.57 33.41
C ARG A 209 -12.39 2.61 32.37
N GLN A 210 -13.65 2.59 31.96
CA GLN A 210 -14.18 3.45 30.90
C GLN A 210 -13.96 4.93 31.20
N GLU A 211 -14.32 5.37 32.42
CA GLU A 211 -14.22 6.80 32.81
C GLU A 211 -12.77 7.30 32.77
N ARG A 212 -11.84 6.53 33.32
CA ARG A 212 -10.41 6.89 33.29
C ARG A 212 -9.87 6.97 31.86
N LYS A 213 -10.31 6.05 30.98
CA LYS A 213 -9.91 6.06 29.56
C LYS A 213 -10.55 7.20 28.79
N PHE A 214 -11.74 7.62 29.18
CA PHE A 214 -12.37 8.82 28.63
C PHE A 214 -11.63 10.10 29.04
N GLU A 215 -11.14 10.20 30.28
CA GLU A 215 -10.31 11.33 30.74
C GLU A 215 -8.99 11.41 29.92
N GLU A 216 -8.31 10.28 29.70
CA GLU A 216 -7.10 10.20 28.86
C GLU A 216 -7.39 10.64 27.41
N PHE A 217 -8.52 10.20 26.85
CA PHE A 217 -8.99 10.63 25.53
C PHE A 217 -9.26 12.13 25.50
N HIS A 218 -9.96 12.65 26.50
CA HIS A 218 -10.30 14.08 26.60
C HIS A 218 -9.04 14.96 26.62
N ASP A 219 -8.00 14.58 27.36
CA ASP A 219 -6.71 15.32 27.38
C ASP A 219 -6.06 15.33 25.99
N LYS A 220 -5.97 14.16 25.33
CA LYS A 220 -5.41 14.06 23.97
C LYS A 220 -6.21 14.86 22.97
N ASN A 221 -7.56 14.78 23.03
CA ASN A 221 -8.46 15.51 22.13
C ASN A 221 -8.35 17.03 22.36
N THR A 222 -8.21 17.48 23.60
CA THR A 222 -7.98 18.89 23.94
C THR A 222 -6.64 19.39 23.36
N LYS A 223 -5.59 18.58 23.40
CA LYS A 223 -4.29 18.90 22.78
C LYS A 223 -4.40 18.99 21.26
N LEU A 224 -5.16 18.09 20.63
CA LEU A 224 -5.44 18.13 19.18
C LEU A 224 -6.23 19.40 18.83
N TYR A 225 -7.31 19.70 19.57
CA TYR A 225 -8.10 20.90 19.37
C TYR A 225 -7.25 22.18 19.42
N LYS A 226 -6.38 22.30 20.45
CA LYS A 226 -5.48 23.46 20.57
C LYS A 226 -4.48 23.55 19.40
N ALA A 227 -3.99 22.44 18.89
CA ALA A 227 -3.10 22.42 17.71
C ALA A 227 -3.84 22.84 16.44
N PHE A 228 -5.05 22.31 16.21
CA PHE A 228 -5.92 22.67 15.10
C PHE A 228 -6.35 24.15 15.15
N TYR A 229 -6.71 24.63 16.33
CA TYR A 229 -7.08 26.03 16.52
C TYR A 229 -5.94 26.99 16.17
N ARG A 230 -4.69 26.65 16.52
CA ARG A 230 -3.50 27.44 16.13
C ARG A 230 -3.31 27.45 14.62
N GLU A 231 -3.53 26.32 13.95
CA GLU A 231 -3.47 26.22 12.49
C GLU A 231 -4.54 27.10 11.84
N MET A 232 -5.78 27.00 12.32
CA MET A 232 -6.89 27.81 11.83
C MET A 232 -6.63 29.32 12.02
N LEU A 233 -6.16 29.74 13.21
CA LEU A 233 -5.82 31.14 13.48
C LEU A 233 -4.74 31.66 12.54
N MET A 234 -3.73 30.86 12.26
CA MET A 234 -2.66 31.25 11.33
C MET A 234 -3.25 31.56 9.95
N TYR A 235 -4.08 30.67 9.40
CA TYR A 235 -4.73 30.92 8.09
C TYR A 235 -5.75 32.05 8.16
N ALA A 236 -6.47 32.22 9.26
CA ALA A 236 -7.42 33.30 9.47
C ALA A 236 -6.76 34.71 9.50
N VAL A 237 -5.48 34.77 9.87
CA VAL A 237 -4.71 36.03 9.85
C VAL A 237 -3.99 36.20 8.52
N PHE A 238 -3.38 35.14 7.99
CA PHE A 238 -2.53 35.24 6.81
C PHE A 238 -3.30 35.60 5.54
N ARG A 239 -4.44 34.94 5.26
CA ARG A 239 -5.23 35.21 4.04
C ARG A 239 -5.72 36.67 3.96
N PRO A 240 -6.36 37.24 5.02
CA PRO A 240 -6.73 38.66 5.01
C PRO A 240 -5.52 39.59 4.87
N LEU A 241 -4.37 39.25 5.46
CA LEU A 241 -3.19 40.08 5.36
C LEU A 241 -2.67 40.19 3.90
N ILE A 242 -2.59 39.06 3.18
CA ILE A 242 -2.25 39.05 1.74
C ILE A 242 -3.31 39.84 0.95
N TYR A 243 -4.59 39.67 1.27
CA TYR A 243 -5.67 40.44 0.61
C TYR A 243 -5.49 41.94 0.83
N ILE A 244 -5.20 42.40 2.06
CA ILE A 244 -4.94 43.83 2.35
C ILE A 244 -3.76 44.32 1.52
N LEU A 245 -2.68 43.55 1.42
CA LEU A 245 -1.53 43.93 0.61
C LEU A 245 -1.88 44.01 -0.89
N SER A 246 -2.76 43.13 -1.38
CA SER A 246 -3.23 43.21 -2.78
C SER A 246 -4.05 44.47 -3.03
N ILE A 247 -4.91 44.87 -2.09
CA ILE A 247 -5.69 46.11 -2.18
C ILE A 247 -4.77 47.34 -2.08
N LEU A 248 -3.77 47.31 -1.18
CA LEU A 248 -2.76 48.40 -1.11
C LEU A 248 -1.99 48.52 -2.41
N SER A 249 -1.56 47.41 -3.03
CA SER A 249 -0.93 47.43 -4.33
C SER A 249 -1.83 48.04 -5.40
N LEU A 250 -3.10 47.66 -5.40
CA LEU A 250 -4.10 48.25 -6.30
C LEU A 250 -4.26 49.76 -6.07
N MET A 251 -4.36 50.20 -4.81
CA MET A 251 -4.48 51.64 -4.48
C MET A 251 -3.26 52.40 -4.98
N ILE A 252 -2.06 51.88 -4.83
CA ILE A 252 -0.82 52.50 -5.36
C ILE A 252 -0.89 52.60 -6.89
N VAL A 253 -1.28 51.55 -7.58
CA VAL A 253 -1.42 51.56 -9.05
C VAL A 253 -2.49 52.57 -9.47
N LEU A 254 -3.62 52.65 -8.80
CA LEU A 254 -4.66 53.62 -9.11
C LEU A 254 -4.21 55.05 -8.84
N TRP A 255 -3.52 55.30 -7.71
CA TRP A 255 -3.02 56.64 -7.36
C TRP A 255 -2.02 57.18 -8.37
N PHE A 256 -0.99 56.45 -8.67
CA PHE A 256 0.03 56.88 -9.62
C PHE A 256 -0.44 56.76 -11.07
N GLY A 257 -1.25 55.73 -11.39
CA GLY A 257 -1.78 55.53 -12.73
C GLY A 257 -2.82 56.58 -13.11
N SER A 258 -3.72 57.01 -12.20
CA SER A 258 -4.69 58.08 -12.46
C SER A 258 -3.97 59.41 -12.75
N ARG A 259 -2.89 59.72 -12.03
CA ARG A 259 -2.05 60.90 -12.32
C ARG A 259 -1.45 60.83 -13.73
N ASN A 260 -0.93 59.70 -14.13
CA ASN A 260 -0.40 59.50 -15.48
C ASN A 260 -1.51 59.59 -16.57
N VAL A 261 -2.78 59.21 -16.24
CA VAL A 261 -3.90 59.39 -17.13
C VAL A 261 -4.25 60.89 -17.27
N PHE A 262 -4.27 61.66 -16.19
CA PHE A 262 -4.47 63.14 -16.26
C PHE A 262 -3.36 63.85 -17.02
N ASP A 263 -2.13 63.37 -16.91
CA ASP A 263 -0.98 63.90 -17.66
C ASP A 263 -0.90 63.35 -19.11
N GLU A 264 -1.93 62.62 -19.59
CA GLU A 264 -2.06 62.00 -20.92
C GLU A 264 -0.88 61.07 -21.28
N ILE A 265 -0.19 60.52 -20.29
CA ILE A 265 0.93 59.59 -20.47
C ILE A 265 0.43 58.17 -20.78
N ILE A 266 -0.67 57.74 -20.13
CA ILE A 266 -1.29 56.43 -20.36
C ILE A 266 -2.82 56.63 -20.56
N SER A 267 -3.44 55.65 -21.22
CA SER A 267 -4.90 55.62 -21.40
C SER A 267 -5.65 55.09 -20.15
N VAL A 268 -6.96 55.37 -20.08
CA VAL A 268 -7.84 54.81 -19.05
C VAL A 268 -7.88 53.26 -19.16
N GLY A 269 -7.90 52.75 -20.41
CA GLY A 269 -7.87 51.30 -20.66
C GLY A 269 -6.59 50.65 -20.17
N THR A 270 -5.41 51.34 -20.35
CA THR A 270 -4.16 50.83 -19.77
C THR A 270 -4.23 50.75 -18.25
N LEU A 271 -4.76 51.78 -17.57
CA LEU A 271 -4.94 51.73 -16.12
C LEU A 271 -5.87 50.59 -15.68
N TYR A 272 -6.91 50.33 -16.43
CA TYR A 272 -7.81 49.17 -16.19
C TYR A 272 -7.06 47.85 -16.32
N ILE A 273 -6.24 47.68 -17.35
CA ILE A 273 -5.42 46.47 -17.57
C ILE A 273 -4.47 46.25 -16.39
N PHE A 274 -3.73 47.28 -15.97
CA PHE A 274 -2.81 47.21 -14.82
C PHE A 274 -3.58 46.82 -13.52
N SER A 275 -4.76 47.40 -13.31
CA SER A 275 -5.62 47.08 -12.15
C SER A 275 -6.03 45.61 -12.10
N ASN A 276 -6.29 45.01 -13.25
CA ASN A 276 -6.62 43.58 -13.33
C ASN A 276 -5.37 42.71 -13.16
N TYR A 277 -4.24 43.06 -13.75
CA TYR A 277 -3.01 42.31 -13.67
C TYR A 277 -2.44 42.28 -12.26
N ILE A 278 -2.47 43.41 -11.53
CA ILE A 278 -1.98 43.43 -10.16
C ILE A 278 -2.81 42.54 -9.24
N ARG A 279 -4.13 42.50 -9.41
CA ARG A 279 -4.99 41.54 -8.68
C ARG A 279 -4.66 40.09 -9.01
N SER A 280 -4.47 39.78 -10.29
CA SER A 280 -4.19 38.41 -10.79
C SER A 280 -2.79 37.91 -10.44
N PHE A 281 -1.92 38.78 -9.92
CA PHE A 281 -0.53 38.44 -9.62
C PHE A 281 -0.35 37.71 -8.28
N PHE A 282 -1.24 37.96 -7.31
CA PHE A 282 -1.10 37.42 -5.96
C PHE A 282 -1.45 35.94 -5.87
N ASP A 283 -2.48 35.49 -6.58
CA ASP A 283 -2.96 34.10 -6.53
C ASP A 283 -1.87 33.09 -6.95
N PRO A 284 -1.17 33.25 -8.10
CA PRO A 284 -0.12 32.32 -8.50
C PRO A 284 1.03 32.19 -7.50
N ILE A 285 1.39 33.27 -6.79
CA ILE A 285 2.45 33.23 -5.78
C ILE A 285 2.03 32.36 -4.60
N GLN A 286 0.80 32.51 -4.15
CA GLN A 286 0.25 31.72 -3.05
C GLN A 286 0.13 30.23 -3.45
N GLU A 287 -0.42 29.97 -4.65
CA GLU A 287 -0.56 28.61 -5.19
C GLU A 287 0.79 27.91 -5.37
N LEU A 288 1.82 28.60 -5.91
CA LEU A 288 3.17 28.04 -6.05
C LEU A 288 3.70 27.53 -4.71
N ALA A 289 3.47 28.28 -3.68
CA ALA A 289 3.90 27.95 -2.35
C ALA A 289 3.21 26.71 -1.77
N GLU A 290 1.89 26.59 -1.95
CA GLU A 290 1.11 25.43 -1.54
C GLU A 290 1.50 24.17 -2.34
N GLN A 291 1.62 24.30 -3.66
CA GLN A 291 1.97 23.21 -4.57
C GLN A 291 3.39 22.68 -4.33
N PHE A 292 4.32 23.54 -3.96
CA PHE A 292 5.67 23.10 -3.63
C PHE A 292 5.70 22.19 -2.40
N SER A 293 4.88 22.46 -1.39
CA SER A 293 4.73 21.59 -0.22
C SER A 293 4.15 20.23 -0.59
N THR A 294 3.11 20.22 -1.44
CA THR A 294 2.48 18.97 -1.91
C THR A 294 3.45 18.17 -2.79
N LEU A 295 4.23 18.84 -3.65
CA LEU A 295 5.27 18.19 -4.45
C LEU A 295 6.32 17.49 -3.55
N GLN A 296 6.77 18.14 -2.48
CA GLN A 296 7.70 17.53 -1.52
C GLN A 296 7.09 16.28 -0.86
N SER A 297 5.80 16.33 -0.51
CA SER A 297 5.09 15.17 0.05
C SER A 297 5.00 14.01 -0.95
N SER A 298 4.68 14.32 -2.21
CA SER A 298 4.62 13.31 -3.28
C SER A 298 5.99 12.68 -3.56
N ILE A 299 7.08 13.47 -3.54
CA ILE A 299 8.43 12.95 -3.68
C ILE A 299 8.79 12.01 -2.53
N ALA A 300 8.42 12.35 -1.28
CA ALA A 300 8.63 11.46 -0.13
C ALA A 300 7.82 10.16 -0.25
N SER A 301 6.60 10.20 -0.80
CA SER A 301 5.82 8.99 -1.11
C SER A 301 6.46 8.16 -2.22
N ALA A 302 7.01 8.80 -3.25
CA ALA A 302 7.78 8.13 -4.29
C ALA A 302 8.99 7.38 -3.73
N GLU A 303 9.76 8.02 -2.85
CA GLU A 303 10.91 7.40 -2.20
C GLU A 303 10.52 6.12 -1.45
N LYS A 304 9.42 6.16 -0.71
CA LYS A 304 8.89 4.99 0.01
C LYS A 304 8.46 3.87 -0.94
N ILE A 305 7.84 4.20 -2.08
CA ILE A 305 7.44 3.21 -3.11
C ILE A 305 8.70 2.58 -3.72
N PHE A 306 9.67 3.41 -4.11
CA PHE A 306 10.90 2.89 -4.72
C PHE A 306 11.76 2.10 -3.74
N THR A 307 11.75 2.42 -2.44
CA THR A 307 12.39 1.59 -1.42
C THR A 307 11.83 0.16 -1.42
N VAL A 308 10.50 0.01 -1.58
CA VAL A 308 9.89 -1.33 -1.72
C VAL A 308 10.26 -1.98 -3.06
N MET A 309 10.29 -1.20 -4.16
CA MET A 309 10.65 -1.71 -5.49
C MET A 309 12.15 -2.02 -5.65
N ASP A 310 12.99 -1.53 -4.77
CA ASP A 310 14.44 -1.78 -4.74
C ASP A 310 14.80 -2.93 -3.77
N GLU A 311 13.81 -3.46 -3.07
CA GLU A 311 14.00 -4.63 -2.23
C GLU A 311 14.30 -5.85 -3.11
N ASP A 312 15.40 -6.52 -2.85
CA ASP A 312 15.90 -7.64 -3.65
C ASP A 312 15.89 -8.97 -2.88
N GLU A 313 15.15 -9.04 -1.78
CA GLU A 313 15.02 -10.24 -0.96
C GLU A 313 14.14 -11.30 -1.65
N PHE A 314 14.69 -11.87 -2.73
CA PHE A 314 14.05 -12.96 -3.47
C PHE A 314 14.70 -14.29 -3.13
N ILE A 315 13.90 -15.35 -3.14
CA ILE A 315 14.43 -16.68 -3.29
C ILE A 315 14.73 -16.87 -4.78
N PRO A 316 16.00 -17.07 -5.18
CA PRO A 316 16.36 -17.13 -6.59
C PRO A 316 15.63 -18.29 -7.29
N GLU A 317 15.14 -18.04 -8.50
CA GLU A 317 14.63 -19.07 -9.39
C GLU A 317 15.80 -19.67 -10.18
N VAL A 318 15.71 -20.94 -10.48
CA VAL A 318 16.72 -21.65 -11.26
C VAL A 318 16.52 -21.38 -12.74
N GLU A 319 17.57 -20.99 -13.47
CA GLU A 319 17.49 -20.72 -14.91
C GLU A 319 17.13 -21.99 -15.73
N ASN A 320 17.67 -23.16 -15.32
CA ASN A 320 17.40 -24.46 -15.97
C ASN A 320 16.95 -25.47 -14.92
N PRO A 321 15.68 -25.45 -14.47
CA PRO A 321 15.22 -26.36 -13.44
C PRO A 321 15.16 -27.80 -13.94
N LYS A 322 15.57 -28.75 -13.08
CA LYS A 322 15.29 -30.17 -13.29
C LYS A 322 13.77 -30.36 -13.20
N GLN A 323 13.23 -31.10 -14.15
CA GLN A 323 11.80 -31.39 -14.24
C GLN A 323 11.55 -32.89 -14.14
N PRO A 324 11.49 -33.46 -12.93
CA PRO A 324 11.08 -34.84 -12.76
C PRO A 324 9.62 -35.04 -13.20
N ASP A 325 9.30 -36.15 -13.84
CA ASP A 325 7.95 -36.47 -14.29
C ASP A 325 6.95 -36.54 -13.11
N LYS A 326 7.43 -37.05 -11.97
CA LYS A 326 6.64 -37.17 -10.74
C LYS A 326 7.55 -37.06 -9.52
N ILE A 327 7.09 -36.33 -8.50
CA ILE A 327 7.73 -36.29 -7.19
C ILE A 327 7.06 -37.38 -6.33
N THR A 328 7.88 -38.35 -5.86
CA THR A 328 7.42 -39.47 -5.02
C THR A 328 7.37 -39.13 -3.54
N GLY A 329 8.20 -38.15 -3.13
CA GLY A 329 8.18 -37.61 -1.77
C GLY A 329 9.25 -38.12 -0.84
N LYS A 330 10.37 -38.69 -1.33
CA LYS A 330 11.56 -38.92 -0.50
C LYS A 330 12.17 -37.58 -0.12
N ILE A 331 12.41 -37.35 1.18
CA ILE A 331 13.03 -36.10 1.68
C ILE A 331 14.30 -36.44 2.41
N GLU A 332 15.38 -35.72 2.12
CA GLU A 332 16.68 -35.90 2.77
C GLU A 332 17.28 -34.55 3.15
N PHE A 333 17.60 -34.39 4.43
CA PHE A 333 18.39 -33.30 4.98
C PHE A 333 19.80 -33.80 5.22
N ASP A 334 20.77 -33.12 4.68
CA ASP A 334 22.19 -33.49 4.75
C ASP A 334 23.01 -32.34 5.35
N HIS A 335 23.42 -32.46 6.61
CA HIS A 335 24.21 -31.50 7.38
C HIS A 335 23.69 -30.07 7.30
N VAL A 336 22.36 -29.87 7.48
CA VAL A 336 21.68 -28.59 7.28
C VAL A 336 21.92 -27.66 8.48
N TRP A 337 22.37 -26.44 8.16
CA TRP A 337 22.47 -25.31 9.09
C TRP A 337 21.59 -24.17 8.57
N PHE A 338 20.75 -23.63 9.45
CA PHE A 338 19.84 -22.57 9.08
C PHE A 338 19.69 -21.51 10.16
N ALA A 339 19.71 -20.23 9.76
CA ALA A 339 19.41 -19.06 10.56
C ALA A 339 18.47 -18.13 9.80
N TYR A 340 17.51 -17.53 10.48
CA TYR A 340 16.65 -16.47 9.91
C TYR A 340 17.42 -15.16 9.76
N ASP A 341 18.38 -14.90 10.66
CA ASP A 341 19.17 -13.68 10.64
C ASP A 341 20.62 -13.97 11.07
N GLY A 342 21.56 -13.50 10.25
CA GLY A 342 23.00 -13.59 10.49
C GLY A 342 23.49 -15.01 10.80
N GLU A 343 24.23 -15.15 11.89
CA GLU A 343 24.83 -16.42 12.35
C GLU A 343 24.08 -17.05 13.54
N ASN A 344 22.91 -16.55 13.88
CA ASN A 344 22.07 -17.12 14.94
C ASN A 344 21.37 -18.39 14.45
N TYR A 345 22.11 -19.49 14.36
CA TYR A 345 21.62 -20.76 13.83
C TYR A 345 20.48 -21.34 14.67
N VAL A 346 19.31 -21.46 14.06
CA VAL A 346 18.12 -22.14 14.59
C VAL A 346 18.22 -23.64 14.36
N LEU A 347 18.74 -24.08 13.20
CA LEU A 347 19.09 -25.48 12.94
C LEU A 347 20.60 -25.60 12.86
N LYS A 348 21.13 -26.67 13.49
CA LYS A 348 22.57 -26.91 13.66
C LYS A 348 22.90 -28.36 13.34
N ASP A 349 23.45 -28.59 12.14
CA ASP A 349 23.90 -29.91 11.71
C ASP A 349 22.76 -30.95 11.72
N VAL A 350 21.64 -30.61 11.08
CA VAL A 350 20.46 -31.46 11.02
C VAL A 350 20.55 -32.39 9.83
N SER A 351 20.54 -33.72 10.07
CA SER A 351 20.55 -34.75 9.06
C SER A 351 19.52 -35.83 9.34
N PHE A 352 18.68 -36.11 8.34
CA PHE A 352 17.69 -37.19 8.38
C PHE A 352 17.20 -37.55 6.99
N VAL A 353 16.59 -38.74 6.87
CA VAL A 353 15.92 -39.21 5.65
C VAL A 353 14.50 -39.62 6.02
N ILE A 354 13.55 -39.24 5.18
CA ILE A 354 12.14 -39.66 5.21
C ILE A 354 11.86 -40.37 3.90
N ASN A 355 11.34 -41.60 3.98
CA ASN A 355 11.02 -42.38 2.80
C ASN A 355 9.63 -42.01 2.24
N PRO A 356 9.35 -42.30 0.95
CA PRO A 356 8.02 -42.08 0.38
C PRO A 356 6.93 -42.80 1.19
N GLY A 357 5.88 -42.06 1.54
CA GLY A 357 4.75 -42.60 2.33
C GLY A 357 4.99 -42.68 3.85
N GLU A 358 6.21 -42.38 4.35
CA GLU A 358 6.53 -42.40 5.78
C GLU A 358 5.90 -41.20 6.49
N LYS A 359 5.35 -41.42 7.68
CA LYS A 359 4.76 -40.40 8.57
C LYS A 359 5.73 -40.07 9.68
N VAL A 360 6.27 -38.84 9.67
CA VAL A 360 7.30 -38.39 10.62
C VAL A 360 6.78 -37.24 11.46
N ALA A 361 6.91 -37.37 12.80
CA ALA A 361 6.54 -36.33 13.75
C ALA A 361 7.78 -35.65 14.34
N PHE A 362 7.83 -34.32 14.30
CA PHE A 362 8.83 -33.52 15.01
C PHE A 362 8.28 -33.04 16.33
N VAL A 363 8.97 -33.36 17.43
CA VAL A 363 8.59 -33.08 18.81
C VAL A 363 9.71 -32.29 19.50
N GLY A 364 9.38 -31.43 20.42
CA GLY A 364 10.37 -30.65 21.17
C GLY A 364 9.79 -29.35 21.73
N ALA A 365 10.53 -28.65 22.58
CA ALA A 365 10.12 -27.37 23.15
C ALA A 365 9.89 -26.29 22.09
N THR A 366 9.11 -25.26 22.43
CA THR A 366 8.97 -24.07 21.59
C THR A 366 10.35 -23.45 21.31
N GLY A 367 10.62 -23.07 20.06
CA GLY A 367 11.92 -22.56 19.64
C GLY A 367 12.99 -23.64 19.37
N ALA A 368 12.67 -24.93 19.42
CA ALA A 368 13.61 -26.00 19.09
C ALA A 368 13.98 -26.09 17.58
N GLY A 369 13.25 -25.40 16.69
CA GLY A 369 13.48 -25.37 15.25
C GLY A 369 12.52 -26.21 14.42
N LYS A 370 11.43 -26.73 15.00
CA LYS A 370 10.45 -27.60 14.32
C LYS A 370 9.80 -26.96 13.10
N SER A 371 9.16 -25.80 13.26
CA SER A 371 8.51 -25.07 12.15
C SER A 371 9.52 -24.57 11.11
N SER A 372 10.80 -24.39 11.49
CA SER A 372 11.86 -24.05 10.54
C SER A 372 12.13 -25.17 9.53
N ILE A 373 12.06 -26.44 9.96
CA ILE A 373 12.16 -27.59 9.05
C ILE A 373 11.04 -27.56 8.01
N LEU A 374 9.79 -27.30 8.46
CA LEU A 374 8.62 -27.21 7.57
C LEU A 374 8.80 -26.11 6.51
N ASN A 375 9.28 -24.94 6.94
CA ASN A 375 9.51 -23.80 6.05
C ASN A 375 10.63 -24.05 5.01
N LEU A 376 11.65 -24.85 5.37
CA LEU A 376 12.75 -25.18 4.48
C LEU A 376 12.35 -26.20 3.41
N ILE A 377 11.47 -27.15 3.72
CA ILE A 377 10.97 -28.15 2.74
C ILE A 377 10.26 -27.45 1.58
N GLY A 378 9.40 -26.42 1.87
CA GLY A 378 8.73 -25.60 0.85
C GLY A 378 9.64 -24.55 0.19
N ARG A 379 10.92 -24.51 0.58
CA ARG A 379 11.89 -23.50 0.13
C ARG A 379 11.32 -22.08 0.26
N TYR A 380 10.78 -21.76 1.46
CA TYR A 380 10.40 -20.38 1.81
C TYR A 380 11.60 -19.56 2.26
N TYR A 381 12.69 -20.25 2.61
CA TYR A 381 14.02 -19.74 2.97
C TYR A 381 15.09 -20.63 2.36
N ASP A 382 16.23 -20.07 2.03
CA ASP A 382 17.41 -20.83 1.62
C ASP A 382 18.33 -21.08 2.82
N ILE A 383 18.96 -22.26 2.86
CA ILE A 383 19.88 -22.69 3.92
C ILE A 383 21.28 -22.09 3.73
N GLN A 384 22.00 -21.90 4.84
CA GLN A 384 23.37 -21.39 4.80
C GLN A 384 24.41 -22.49 4.54
N LYS A 385 24.21 -23.72 5.08
CA LYS A 385 25.13 -24.85 4.88
C LYS A 385 24.35 -26.16 4.74
N GLY A 386 24.92 -27.13 4.04
CA GLY A 386 24.30 -28.41 3.79
C GLY A 386 23.44 -28.47 2.54
N HIS A 387 22.65 -29.51 2.42
CA HIS A 387 21.75 -29.74 1.31
C HIS A 387 20.39 -30.29 1.76
N ILE A 388 19.35 -29.99 0.99
CA ILE A 388 18.03 -30.60 1.15
C ILE A 388 17.66 -31.20 -0.21
N TYR A 389 17.35 -32.48 -0.21
CA TYR A 389 16.98 -33.20 -1.43
C TYR A 389 15.53 -33.67 -1.35
N ILE A 390 14.84 -33.61 -2.49
CA ILE A 390 13.57 -34.27 -2.72
C ILE A 390 13.78 -35.24 -3.90
N ASP A 391 13.52 -36.50 -3.65
CA ASP A 391 13.77 -37.61 -4.60
C ASP A 391 15.21 -37.60 -5.17
N GLY A 392 16.20 -37.24 -4.33
CA GLY A 392 17.62 -37.15 -4.71
C GLY A 392 17.99 -35.91 -5.52
N ILE A 393 17.05 -34.96 -5.72
CA ILE A 393 17.30 -33.70 -6.40
C ILE A 393 17.35 -32.58 -5.35
N ASP A 394 18.44 -31.79 -5.34
CA ASP A 394 18.55 -30.63 -4.46
C ASP A 394 17.40 -29.65 -4.76
N ILE A 395 16.68 -29.21 -3.72
CA ILE A 395 15.52 -28.31 -3.85
C ILE A 395 15.86 -27.00 -4.56
N ARG A 396 17.14 -26.59 -4.55
CA ARG A 396 17.64 -25.43 -5.28
C ARG A 396 17.71 -25.65 -6.79
N GLN A 397 17.62 -26.90 -7.26
CA GLN A 397 17.63 -27.27 -8.69
C GLN A 397 16.21 -27.52 -9.24
N LEU A 398 15.18 -27.52 -8.38
CA LEU A 398 13.77 -27.59 -8.78
C LEU A 398 13.18 -26.19 -8.98
N SER A 399 12.23 -26.04 -9.90
CA SER A 399 11.43 -24.82 -9.95
C SER A 399 10.56 -24.68 -8.69
N LYS A 400 10.39 -23.47 -8.17
CA LYS A 400 9.53 -23.25 -6.99
C LYS A 400 8.09 -23.72 -7.24
N LYS A 401 7.58 -23.52 -8.45
CA LYS A 401 6.23 -23.96 -8.82
C LYS A 401 6.11 -25.49 -8.71
N GLN A 402 7.03 -26.24 -9.27
CA GLN A 402 7.00 -27.70 -9.24
C GLN A 402 7.22 -28.26 -7.83
N LEU A 403 8.17 -27.69 -7.08
CA LEU A 403 8.40 -28.05 -5.68
C LEU A 403 7.13 -27.85 -4.84
N ARG A 404 6.53 -26.67 -4.91
CA ARG A 404 5.37 -26.31 -4.09
C ARG A 404 4.08 -26.99 -4.53
N SER A 405 3.92 -27.34 -5.81
CA SER A 405 2.77 -28.13 -6.24
C SER A 405 2.79 -29.57 -5.70
N ALA A 406 3.98 -30.11 -5.38
CA ALA A 406 4.10 -31.43 -4.77
C ALA A 406 3.91 -31.41 -3.23
N ILE A 407 3.83 -30.23 -2.61
CA ILE A 407 3.76 -30.05 -1.15
C ILE A 407 2.43 -29.43 -0.79
N GLY A 408 1.63 -30.13 0.00
CA GLY A 408 0.46 -29.60 0.69
C GLY A 408 0.85 -29.09 2.07
N GLN A 409 0.83 -27.79 2.26
CA GLN A 409 1.16 -27.19 3.56
C GLN A 409 -0.09 -26.74 4.30
N MET A 410 -0.25 -27.26 5.50
CA MET A 410 -1.28 -26.84 6.44
C MET A 410 -0.68 -25.97 7.53
N GLN A 411 -1.18 -24.76 7.63
CA GLN A 411 -0.74 -23.78 8.62
C GLN A 411 -1.58 -23.87 9.89
N GLN A 412 -1.00 -23.48 11.00
CA GLN A 412 -1.67 -23.39 12.30
C GLN A 412 -2.90 -22.48 12.23
N ASP A 413 -2.77 -21.28 11.67
CA ASP A 413 -3.87 -20.36 11.45
C ASP A 413 -4.36 -20.47 10.01
N VAL A 414 -5.53 -21.07 9.82
CA VAL A 414 -6.14 -21.25 8.51
C VAL A 414 -6.64 -19.92 7.97
N PHE A 415 -6.07 -19.49 6.83
CA PHE A 415 -6.52 -18.31 6.13
C PHE A 415 -7.58 -18.66 5.07
N ILE A 416 -8.75 -18.04 5.18
CA ILE A 416 -9.85 -18.16 4.23
C ILE A 416 -10.02 -16.84 3.50
N PHE A 417 -10.00 -16.88 2.16
CA PHE A 417 -10.16 -15.71 1.32
C PHE A 417 -11.62 -15.31 1.15
N GLU A 418 -11.87 -14.05 0.87
CA GLU A 418 -13.17 -13.58 0.42
C GLU A 418 -13.53 -14.21 -0.94
N GLY A 419 -14.77 -14.68 -1.10
CA GLY A 419 -15.23 -15.39 -2.28
C GLY A 419 -16.35 -16.35 -1.91
N ASP A 420 -16.34 -17.58 -2.44
CA ASP A 420 -17.22 -18.67 -2.00
C ASP A 420 -16.42 -19.87 -1.45
N VAL A 421 -17.11 -20.87 -0.94
CA VAL A 421 -16.50 -22.08 -0.39
C VAL A 421 -15.70 -22.82 -1.48
N ALA A 422 -16.26 -22.97 -2.68
CA ALA A 422 -15.60 -23.66 -3.80
C ALA A 422 -14.34 -22.92 -4.24
N TYR A 423 -14.37 -21.58 -4.30
CA TYR A 423 -13.21 -20.74 -4.55
C TYR A 423 -12.09 -20.99 -3.53
N ASN A 424 -12.45 -21.12 -2.25
CA ASN A 424 -11.48 -21.35 -1.19
C ASN A 424 -10.85 -22.75 -1.24
N ILE A 425 -11.55 -23.75 -1.75
CA ILE A 425 -10.99 -25.10 -1.93
C ILE A 425 -10.06 -25.15 -3.12
N ARG A 426 -10.44 -24.59 -4.28
CA ARG A 426 -9.63 -24.60 -5.50
C ARG A 426 -8.58 -23.48 -5.60
N LEU A 427 -8.66 -22.44 -4.76
CA LEU A 427 -7.81 -21.23 -4.83
C LEU A 427 -7.74 -20.61 -6.23
N ASN A 428 -8.88 -20.55 -6.92
CA ASN A 428 -9.00 -20.03 -8.29
C ASN A 428 -8.16 -20.82 -9.35
N ASP A 429 -7.82 -22.08 -9.05
CA ASP A 429 -7.22 -22.98 -10.02
C ASP A 429 -8.31 -23.55 -10.93
N ASN A 430 -8.29 -23.15 -12.20
CA ASN A 430 -9.29 -23.57 -13.18
C ASN A 430 -9.13 -25.04 -13.62
N ASP A 431 -8.02 -25.68 -13.31
CA ASP A 431 -7.78 -27.08 -13.62
C ASP A 431 -8.52 -28.00 -12.62
N ILE A 432 -8.96 -27.47 -11.47
CA ILE A 432 -9.74 -28.20 -10.48
C ILE A 432 -11.24 -28.02 -10.75
N THR A 433 -11.91 -29.10 -11.13
CA THR A 433 -13.35 -29.10 -11.46
C THR A 433 -14.24 -29.03 -10.20
N ASP A 434 -15.53 -28.72 -10.39
CA ASP A 434 -16.51 -28.69 -9.29
C ASP A 434 -16.71 -30.08 -8.67
N GLU A 435 -16.59 -31.14 -9.49
CA GLU A 435 -16.65 -32.53 -9.04
C GLU A 435 -15.47 -32.84 -8.11
N GLN A 436 -14.24 -32.44 -8.48
CA GLN A 436 -13.04 -32.64 -7.66
C GLN A 436 -13.12 -31.84 -6.35
N VAL A 437 -13.72 -30.64 -6.37
CA VAL A 437 -13.98 -29.86 -5.15
C VAL A 437 -14.91 -30.60 -4.21
N LYS A 438 -15.99 -31.19 -4.74
CA LYS A 438 -16.95 -31.97 -3.95
C LYS A 438 -16.34 -33.26 -3.40
N GLU A 439 -15.64 -34.01 -4.25
CA GLU A 439 -14.90 -35.22 -3.85
C GLU A 439 -13.90 -34.95 -2.72
N ALA A 440 -13.12 -33.85 -2.86
CA ALA A 440 -12.16 -33.45 -1.84
C ALA A 440 -12.85 -33.07 -0.52
N ALA A 441 -13.95 -32.34 -0.58
CA ALA A 441 -14.73 -31.96 0.61
C ALA A 441 -15.40 -33.17 1.30
N GLU A 442 -15.93 -34.10 0.52
CA GLU A 442 -16.56 -35.34 1.03
C GLU A 442 -15.49 -36.23 1.70
N TYR A 443 -14.34 -36.39 1.07
CA TYR A 443 -13.27 -37.24 1.59
C TYR A 443 -12.78 -36.81 2.98
N VAL A 444 -12.73 -35.51 3.24
CA VAL A 444 -12.28 -34.92 4.52
C VAL A 444 -13.48 -34.57 5.44
N ASN A 445 -14.65 -35.07 5.20
CA ASN A 445 -15.88 -34.83 5.98
C ASN A 445 -16.34 -33.36 6.02
N ALA A 446 -15.81 -32.48 5.13
CA ALA A 446 -16.20 -31.07 5.04
C ALA A 446 -17.60 -30.89 4.42
N SER A 447 -18.06 -31.82 3.57
CA SER A 447 -19.39 -31.77 2.95
C SER A 447 -20.52 -31.69 3.99
N HIS A 448 -20.37 -32.31 5.17
CA HIS A 448 -21.38 -32.32 6.24
C HIS A 448 -21.81 -30.91 6.70
N PHE A 449 -20.87 -29.96 6.80
CA PHE A 449 -21.23 -28.61 7.17
C PHE A 449 -21.51 -27.73 5.94
N ILE A 450 -20.82 -27.95 4.82
CA ILE A 450 -21.02 -27.19 3.58
C ILE A 450 -22.47 -27.35 3.08
N GLU A 451 -23.02 -28.55 3.08
CA GLU A 451 -24.38 -28.82 2.63
C GLU A 451 -25.47 -28.22 3.54
N LYS A 452 -25.13 -27.88 4.79
CA LYS A 452 -26.01 -27.16 5.70
C LYS A 452 -26.07 -25.66 5.47
N LEU A 453 -25.11 -25.11 4.70
CA LEU A 453 -25.06 -23.70 4.35
C LEU A 453 -26.18 -23.35 3.34
N PRO A 454 -26.78 -22.17 3.40
CA PRO A 454 -27.90 -21.78 2.53
C PRO A 454 -27.62 -21.96 1.04
N GLN A 455 -26.38 -21.70 0.59
CA GLN A 455 -25.94 -21.80 -0.81
C GLN A 455 -24.90 -22.92 -1.03
N GLY A 456 -24.63 -23.77 -0.02
CA GLY A 456 -23.68 -24.87 -0.12
C GLY A 456 -22.29 -24.43 -0.51
N TYR A 457 -21.75 -25.01 -1.59
CA TYR A 457 -20.41 -24.66 -2.11
C TYR A 457 -20.30 -23.25 -2.66
N HIS A 458 -21.40 -22.58 -2.98
CA HIS A 458 -21.44 -21.17 -3.43
C HIS A 458 -21.76 -20.19 -2.30
N GLU A 459 -21.77 -20.67 -1.04
CA GLU A 459 -21.97 -19.79 0.11
C GLU A 459 -20.90 -18.71 0.16
N PRO A 460 -21.29 -17.41 0.24
CA PRO A 460 -20.32 -16.32 0.32
C PRO A 460 -19.53 -16.37 1.61
N VAL A 461 -18.22 -16.26 1.48
CA VAL A 461 -17.27 -16.20 2.59
C VAL A 461 -16.81 -14.76 2.77
N THR A 462 -17.07 -14.18 3.94
CA THR A 462 -16.68 -12.83 4.31
C THR A 462 -15.47 -12.83 5.23
N GLU A 463 -14.78 -11.72 5.33
CA GLU A 463 -13.63 -11.41 6.22
C GLU A 463 -12.99 -12.63 6.93
N ARG A 464 -12.02 -13.25 6.29
CA ARG A 464 -11.22 -14.36 6.84
C ARG A 464 -12.04 -15.58 7.31
N GLY A 465 -13.24 -15.75 6.79
CA GLY A 465 -14.12 -16.86 7.19
C GLY A 465 -14.63 -16.73 8.64
N ALA A 466 -14.88 -15.51 9.11
CA ALA A 466 -15.36 -15.24 10.48
C ALA A 466 -16.69 -15.92 10.81
N THR A 467 -17.46 -16.30 9.81
CA THR A 467 -18.72 -17.05 9.95
C THR A 467 -18.52 -18.52 10.24
N PHE A 468 -17.34 -19.08 9.98
CA PHE A 468 -17.02 -20.48 10.22
C PHE A 468 -16.34 -20.68 11.57
N SER A 469 -16.64 -21.79 12.22
CA SER A 469 -15.91 -22.25 13.40
C SER A 469 -14.44 -22.56 13.07
N ALA A 470 -13.59 -22.69 14.09
CA ALA A 470 -12.18 -23.05 13.89
C ALA A 470 -12.05 -24.41 13.18
N GLY A 471 -12.87 -25.38 13.55
CA GLY A 471 -12.87 -26.72 12.95
C GLY A 471 -13.33 -26.71 11.49
N GLU A 472 -14.42 -25.98 11.16
CA GLU A 472 -14.89 -25.86 9.78
C GLU A 472 -13.83 -25.21 8.88
N ARG A 473 -13.13 -24.17 9.34
CA ARG A 473 -12.00 -23.58 8.60
C ARG A 473 -10.89 -24.60 8.37
N GLN A 474 -10.61 -25.45 9.36
CA GLN A 474 -9.60 -26.49 9.24
C GLN A 474 -9.99 -27.58 8.23
N LEU A 475 -11.25 -28.04 8.25
CA LEU A 475 -11.77 -28.98 7.25
C LEU A 475 -11.72 -28.38 5.83
N LEU A 476 -12.01 -27.07 5.66
CA LEU A 476 -11.83 -26.39 4.37
C LEU A 476 -10.37 -26.37 3.93
N SER A 477 -9.41 -26.18 4.86
CA SER A 477 -7.98 -26.25 4.55
C SER A 477 -7.56 -27.66 4.11
N PHE A 478 -8.15 -28.70 4.72
CA PHE A 478 -7.90 -30.07 4.32
C PHE A 478 -8.47 -30.37 2.93
N ALA A 479 -9.70 -29.94 2.65
CA ALA A 479 -10.30 -30.07 1.32
C ALA A 479 -9.47 -29.34 0.26
N ARG A 480 -8.99 -28.12 0.56
CA ARG A 480 -8.06 -27.37 -0.28
C ARG A 480 -6.80 -28.16 -0.59
N THR A 481 -6.16 -28.71 0.44
CA THR A 481 -4.93 -29.48 0.28
C THR A 481 -5.15 -30.73 -0.55
N LEU A 482 -6.25 -31.44 -0.30
CA LEU A 482 -6.59 -32.66 -1.04
C LEU A 482 -6.92 -32.39 -2.51
N ALA A 483 -7.64 -31.32 -2.82
CA ALA A 483 -8.00 -30.96 -4.19
C ALA A 483 -6.76 -30.73 -5.08
N HIS A 484 -5.64 -30.28 -4.50
CA HIS A 484 -4.36 -30.13 -5.21
C HIS A 484 -3.51 -31.41 -5.23
N ASN A 485 -3.94 -32.49 -4.58
CA ASN A 485 -3.33 -33.82 -4.59
C ASN A 485 -1.79 -33.86 -4.44
N PRO A 486 -1.22 -33.31 -3.37
CA PRO A 486 0.23 -33.28 -3.15
C PRO A 486 0.79 -34.66 -2.79
N SER A 487 2.07 -34.92 -3.13
CA SER A 487 2.81 -36.14 -2.72
C SER A 487 3.37 -36.04 -1.30
N ILE A 488 3.60 -34.83 -0.82
CA ILE A 488 4.19 -34.52 0.49
C ILE A 488 3.18 -33.66 1.27
N LEU A 489 2.92 -34.02 2.51
CA LEU A 489 2.12 -33.23 3.44
C LEU A 489 3.02 -32.63 4.52
N VAL A 490 2.88 -31.35 4.75
CA VAL A 490 3.59 -30.60 5.78
C VAL A 490 2.56 -29.97 6.69
N MET A 491 2.54 -30.35 7.95
CA MET A 491 1.51 -29.93 8.90
C MET A 491 2.14 -29.27 10.11
N ASP A 492 1.77 -28.01 10.36
CA ASP A 492 2.06 -27.33 11.63
C ASP A 492 0.78 -27.42 12.47
N GLU A 493 0.82 -28.17 13.58
CA GLU A 493 -0.36 -28.59 14.31
C GLU A 493 -1.14 -27.42 14.90
N ALA A 494 -2.43 -27.39 14.62
CA ALA A 494 -3.37 -26.45 15.22
C ALA A 494 -4.73 -27.05 15.47
N THR A 495 -4.92 -27.61 16.61
CA THR A 495 -6.24 -28.03 17.07
C THR A 495 -6.58 -27.45 18.46
N ALA A 496 -6.14 -26.22 18.76
CA ALA A 496 -6.54 -25.53 19.98
C ALA A 496 -7.96 -24.97 19.86
N ASN A 497 -8.81 -25.20 20.86
CA ASN A 497 -10.17 -24.66 20.99
C ASN A 497 -11.20 -25.18 19.97
N ILE A 498 -11.20 -26.47 19.68
CA ILE A 498 -12.22 -27.14 18.86
C ILE A 498 -13.12 -27.99 19.79
N ASP A 499 -14.41 -28.02 19.51
CA ASP A 499 -15.35 -28.88 20.20
C ASP A 499 -15.09 -30.37 19.91
N THR A 500 -15.44 -31.25 20.83
CA THR A 500 -15.11 -32.68 20.78
C THR A 500 -15.67 -33.40 19.55
N GLU A 501 -16.85 -33.00 19.08
CA GLU A 501 -17.50 -33.64 17.91
C GLU A 501 -16.72 -33.30 16.63
N THR A 502 -16.40 -32.03 16.43
CA THR A 502 -15.60 -31.57 15.28
C THR A 502 -14.16 -32.08 15.36
N GLU A 503 -13.59 -32.27 16.56
CA GLU A 503 -12.27 -32.86 16.73
C GLU A 503 -12.19 -34.30 16.18
N ILE A 504 -13.21 -35.14 16.41
CA ILE A 504 -13.27 -36.51 15.86
C ILE A 504 -13.25 -36.44 14.32
N LEU A 505 -14.07 -35.57 13.72
CA LEU A 505 -14.13 -35.41 12.25
C LEU A 505 -12.81 -34.97 11.68
N ILE A 506 -12.11 -34.06 12.37
CA ILE A 506 -10.78 -33.57 11.98
C ILE A 506 -9.74 -34.70 12.05
N GLN A 507 -9.76 -35.51 13.11
CA GLN A 507 -8.85 -36.65 13.25
C GLN A 507 -9.05 -37.69 12.13
N GLU A 508 -10.30 -38.06 11.86
CA GLU A 508 -10.63 -38.98 10.75
C GLU A 508 -10.21 -38.42 9.40
N ALA A 509 -10.45 -37.11 9.17
CA ALA A 509 -10.02 -36.41 7.94
C ALA A 509 -8.49 -36.39 7.79
N LEU A 510 -7.79 -36.21 8.91
CA LEU A 510 -6.34 -36.19 8.96
C LEU A 510 -5.74 -37.56 8.61
N GLU A 511 -6.27 -38.64 9.21
CA GLU A 511 -5.81 -39.99 8.91
C GLU A 511 -5.99 -40.34 7.43
N LYS A 512 -7.18 -40.06 6.88
CA LYS A 512 -7.46 -40.24 5.46
C LYS A 512 -6.50 -39.43 4.56
N LEU A 513 -6.24 -38.19 4.94
CA LEU A 513 -5.37 -37.27 4.17
C LEU A 513 -3.92 -37.78 4.14
N MET A 514 -3.41 -38.34 5.24
CA MET A 514 -2.04 -38.88 5.36
C MET A 514 -1.85 -40.20 4.61
N ASP A 515 -2.90 -40.88 4.22
CA ASP A 515 -2.81 -42.19 3.58
C ASP A 515 -2.11 -42.09 2.20
N GLY A 516 -1.09 -42.91 1.99
CA GLY A 516 -0.32 -42.96 0.76
C GLY A 516 0.57 -41.75 0.48
N ARG A 517 0.73 -40.81 1.41
CA ARG A 517 1.54 -39.59 1.26
C ARG A 517 2.66 -39.51 2.28
N THR A 518 3.81 -38.98 1.85
CA THR A 518 4.89 -38.65 2.80
C THR A 518 4.43 -37.51 3.68
N THR A 519 4.39 -37.73 5.00
CA THR A 519 3.81 -36.77 5.93
C THR A 519 4.84 -36.31 6.95
N ILE A 520 4.96 -35.00 7.09
CA ILE A 520 5.78 -34.34 8.11
C ILE A 520 4.87 -33.49 8.98
N MET A 521 4.88 -33.75 10.29
CA MET A 521 4.05 -33.02 11.23
C MET A 521 4.87 -32.47 12.39
N VAL A 522 4.54 -31.24 12.79
CA VAL A 522 4.96 -30.67 14.07
C VAL A 522 3.81 -30.90 15.05
N ALA A 523 3.97 -31.88 15.90
CA ALA A 523 2.89 -32.32 16.76
C ALA A 523 3.01 -31.74 18.17
N HIS A 524 1.90 -31.21 18.67
CA HIS A 524 1.70 -30.77 20.04
C HIS A 524 0.72 -31.67 20.79
N ARG A 525 0.04 -32.61 20.10
CA ARG A 525 -0.90 -33.56 20.71
C ARG A 525 -0.38 -35.00 20.66
N LEU A 526 -0.55 -35.70 21.76
CA LEU A 526 -0.14 -37.11 21.91
C LEU A 526 -0.81 -38.04 20.92
N SER A 527 -2.10 -37.81 20.63
CA SER A 527 -2.87 -38.63 19.70
C SER A 527 -2.26 -38.67 18.30
N THR A 528 -1.80 -37.54 17.82
CA THR A 528 -1.20 -37.41 16.50
C THR A 528 0.23 -38.04 16.45
N ILE A 529 0.98 -37.90 17.55
CA ILE A 529 2.36 -38.41 17.65
C ILE A 529 2.39 -39.93 17.68
N GLN A 530 1.45 -40.58 18.36
CA GLN A 530 1.40 -42.03 18.56
C GLN A 530 1.24 -42.84 17.26
N HIS A 531 0.65 -42.22 16.22
CA HIS A 531 0.44 -42.83 14.89
C HIS A 531 1.55 -42.54 13.88
N ALA A 532 2.61 -41.83 14.27
CA ALA A 532 3.77 -41.59 13.41
C ALA A 532 4.67 -42.84 13.33
N ASP A 533 5.15 -43.14 12.12
CA ASP A 533 6.10 -44.24 11.89
C ASP A 533 7.47 -43.94 12.55
N CYS A 534 7.84 -42.66 12.59
CA CYS A 534 9.06 -42.21 13.23
C CYS A 534 8.84 -40.85 13.92
N ILE A 535 9.37 -40.73 15.12
CA ILE A 535 9.37 -39.49 15.90
C ILE A 535 10.82 -38.98 15.98
N MET A 536 11.01 -37.69 15.66
CA MET A 536 12.29 -36.99 15.75
C MET A 536 12.21 -35.91 16.86
N VAL A 537 12.99 -36.08 17.92
CA VAL A 537 13.01 -35.17 19.05
C VAL A 537 14.04 -34.09 18.84
N MET A 538 13.57 -32.86 18.77
CA MET A 538 14.40 -31.67 18.57
C MET A 538 14.73 -30.97 19.89
N HIS A 539 16.00 -30.65 20.09
CA HIS A 539 16.45 -29.81 21.19
C HIS A 539 17.53 -28.84 20.73
N LYS A 540 17.32 -27.55 20.96
CA LYS A 540 18.26 -26.46 20.62
C LYS A 540 18.79 -26.51 19.17
N GLY A 541 17.94 -26.85 18.23
CA GLY A 541 18.26 -26.88 16.80
C GLY A 541 18.92 -28.17 16.31
N ARG A 542 18.93 -29.23 17.09
CA ARG A 542 19.47 -30.54 16.72
C ARG A 542 18.45 -31.64 16.94
N ILE A 543 18.57 -32.72 16.20
CA ILE A 543 17.83 -33.96 16.46
C ILE A 543 18.61 -34.74 17.51
N CYS A 544 18.02 -34.98 18.67
CA CYS A 544 18.65 -35.65 19.80
C CYS A 544 18.21 -37.11 19.94
N GLU A 545 16.96 -37.41 19.59
CA GLU A 545 16.39 -38.76 19.69
C GLU A 545 15.58 -39.05 18.43
N ARG A 546 15.59 -40.30 18.00
CA ARG A 546 14.83 -40.81 16.85
C ARG A 546 14.34 -42.22 17.14
N GLY A 547 13.08 -42.52 16.86
CA GLY A 547 12.51 -43.85 17.04
C GLY A 547 10.98 -43.84 16.98
N THR A 548 10.36 -44.97 17.19
CA THR A 548 8.93 -45.11 17.36
C THR A 548 8.50 -44.62 18.76
N HIS A 549 7.20 -44.39 18.93
CA HIS A 549 6.63 -44.01 20.22
C HIS A 549 7.05 -44.94 21.37
N ARG A 550 7.02 -46.25 21.16
CA ARG A 550 7.37 -47.26 22.16
C ARG A 550 8.85 -47.25 22.50
N GLU A 551 9.73 -47.22 21.49
CA GLU A 551 11.20 -47.15 21.66
C GLU A 551 11.65 -45.92 22.45
N LEU A 552 11.07 -44.76 22.15
CA LEU A 552 11.41 -43.52 22.82
C LEU A 552 10.91 -43.42 24.25
N LEU A 553 9.79 -44.09 24.58
CA LEU A 553 9.34 -44.19 25.98
C LEU A 553 10.25 -45.08 26.82
N GLU A 554 10.86 -46.13 26.23
CA GLU A 554 11.78 -47.03 26.91
C GLU A 554 13.16 -46.40 27.17
N GLN A 555 13.58 -45.41 26.34
CA GLN A 555 14.90 -44.76 26.41
C GLN A 555 15.08 -43.80 27.59
N ASP A 556 14.04 -43.46 28.35
CA ASP A 556 14.05 -42.48 29.47
C ASP A 556 14.70 -41.14 29.08
N GLY A 557 14.49 -40.68 27.87
CA GLY A 557 15.08 -39.50 27.28
C GLY A 557 14.22 -38.23 27.39
N ILE A 558 14.45 -37.30 26.46
CA ILE A 558 13.70 -36.03 26.35
C ILE A 558 12.25 -36.31 25.98
N TYR A 559 12.00 -37.27 25.09
CA TYR A 559 10.65 -37.64 24.65
C TYR A 559 9.78 -38.08 25.81
N ARG A 560 10.27 -38.99 26.65
CA ARG A 560 9.53 -39.48 27.81
C ARG A 560 9.15 -38.34 28.77
N LYS A 561 10.06 -37.44 29.03
CA LYS A 561 9.79 -36.27 29.89
C LYS A 561 8.71 -35.35 29.29
N LEU A 562 8.75 -35.11 27.95
CA LEU A 562 7.72 -34.33 27.27
C LEU A 562 6.36 -35.04 27.30
N TYR A 563 6.35 -36.35 27.15
CA TYR A 563 5.16 -37.19 27.23
C TYR A 563 4.51 -37.15 28.61
N GLU A 564 5.30 -37.32 29.67
CA GLU A 564 4.84 -37.26 31.07
C GLU A 564 4.27 -35.88 31.43
N LEU A 565 4.87 -34.79 30.93
CA LEU A 565 4.35 -33.43 31.12
C LEU A 565 3.06 -33.12 30.39
N GLN A 566 2.69 -33.88 29.35
CA GLN A 566 1.43 -33.70 28.63
C GLN A 566 0.28 -34.52 29.21
N ILE A 567 0.58 -35.55 29.98
CA ILE A 567 -0.42 -36.42 30.64
C ILE A 567 -0.75 -35.93 32.05
N SER A 568 0.19 -35.23 32.71
CA SER A 568 0.00 -34.60 34.01
C SER A 568 -0.80 -33.28 33.89
#